data_95689fbcbe21ca36cb2a96ef6d9c9940
#
_entry.id   95689fbcbe21ca36cb2a96ef6d9c9940
#
_cell.length_a   1.000
_cell.length_b   1.000
_cell.length_c   1.000
_cell.angle_alpha   90.00
_cell.angle_beta   90.00
_cell.angle_gamma   90.00
#
_symmetry.space_group_name_H-M   'P 1'
#
loop_
_entity.id
_entity.type
_entity.pdbx_description
1 polymer ?
#
loop_
_entity_poly.entity_id
_entity_poly.type
_entity_poly.pdbx_seq_one_letter_code
_entity_poly.pdbx_strand_id
1 'polypeptide(L)'
;TDSSAASDVYKRQSMRRAALKSSYSGWKSYPVSIKGTLCEDGMRIELSVEVPYSSTCPCSAALSRQLIQEQFRKDFAEGKVDADAVFEWLGTEEGVLATPHSQRSIAQVRVLLDHTEGDAFPITALIDSIEGALKTPVQTAVKRVDEQEFALLNGQNLMFCEDAARRLKTALDPQSCYKDFWLRVNHLESLHAHNAVAIVTKEVDGGYLPIP
;
A
#
# COMPACT_ATOMS: atom_id res chain seq x y z
N THR A 1 31.19 -5.84 -30.06
CA THR A 1 31.29 -5.45 -28.63
C THR A 1 30.18 -4.46 -28.33
N ASP A 2 29.07 -4.99 -27.87
CA ASP A 2 27.92 -4.18 -27.44
C ASP A 2 28.37 -3.27 -26.30
N SER A 3 28.53 -1.98 -26.56
CA SER A 3 28.82 -0.98 -25.52
C SER A 3 27.50 -0.38 -25.07
N SER A 4 26.88 -0.96 -24.03
CA SER A 4 25.78 -0.33 -23.31
C SER A 4 26.35 0.56 -22.20
N ALA A 5 25.89 1.81 -22.10
CA ALA A 5 26.19 2.69 -21.00
C ALA A 5 24.97 2.81 -20.09
N ALA A 6 25.14 2.70 -18.79
CA ALA A 6 24.07 2.87 -17.81
C ALA A 6 24.44 3.96 -16.79
N SER A 7 23.46 4.77 -16.42
CA SER A 7 23.56 5.75 -15.33
C SER A 7 22.39 5.55 -14.38
N ASP A 8 22.65 5.59 -13.07
CA ASP A 8 21.64 5.41 -12.04
C ASP A 8 21.69 6.57 -11.03
N VAL A 9 20.55 7.18 -10.77
CA VAL A 9 20.42 8.31 -9.85
C VAL A 9 19.43 7.96 -8.76
N TYR A 10 19.91 7.94 -7.52
CA TYR A 10 19.10 7.74 -6.33
C TYR A 10 18.78 9.07 -5.65
N LYS A 11 17.52 9.27 -5.27
CA LYS A 11 17.09 10.44 -4.52
C LYS A 11 15.95 10.10 -3.55
N ARG A 12 15.66 11.05 -2.67
CA ARG A 12 14.44 11.03 -1.86
C ARG A 12 13.51 12.13 -2.35
N GLN A 13 12.34 11.77 -2.85
CA GLN A 13 11.31 12.73 -3.22
C GLN A 13 10.52 13.10 -1.97
N SER A 14 10.62 14.35 -1.54
CA SER A 14 9.79 14.89 -0.48
C SER A 14 8.49 15.44 -1.06
N MET A 15 7.36 15.03 -0.51
CA MET A 15 6.03 15.49 -0.90
C MET A 15 5.25 15.89 0.33
N ARG A 16 4.52 17.01 0.23
CA ARG A 16 3.62 17.42 1.30
C ARG A 16 2.33 16.61 1.22
N ARG A 17 1.96 15.96 2.35
CA ARG A 17 0.76 15.14 2.46
C ARG A 17 -0.18 15.73 3.51
N ALA A 18 -1.43 15.90 3.14
CA ALA A 18 -2.48 16.30 4.07
C ALA A 18 -2.83 15.14 5.02
N ALA A 19 -3.21 15.46 6.23
CA ALA A 19 -3.84 14.53 7.14
C ALA A 19 -5.24 14.12 6.63
N LEU A 20 -5.80 13.03 7.17
CA LEU A 20 -7.05 12.45 6.65
C LEU A 20 -8.27 13.32 6.90
N LYS A 21 -8.34 14.00 8.04
CA LYS A 21 -9.48 14.84 8.46
C LYS A 21 -9.10 16.21 8.96
N SER A 22 -8.00 16.32 9.70
CA SER A 22 -7.57 17.61 10.23
C SER A 22 -6.94 18.48 9.14
N SER A 23 -6.76 19.76 9.45
CA SER A 23 -6.08 20.71 8.57
C SER A 23 -4.55 20.55 8.58
N TYR A 24 -4.02 19.52 9.23
CA TYR A 24 -2.59 19.28 9.30
C TYR A 24 -2.05 18.73 7.99
N SER A 25 -0.78 18.97 7.78
CA SER A 25 -0.02 18.38 6.67
C SER A 25 1.44 18.25 7.09
N GLY A 26 2.10 17.22 6.59
CA GLY A 26 3.51 16.97 6.87
C GLY A 26 4.27 16.59 5.61
N TRP A 27 5.60 16.60 5.71
CA TRP A 27 6.46 16.14 4.64
C TRP A 27 6.67 14.63 4.77
N LYS A 28 6.43 13.91 3.67
CA LYS A 28 6.69 12.49 3.53
C LYS A 28 7.76 12.29 2.45
N SER A 29 8.74 11.44 2.76
CA SER A 29 9.86 11.16 1.87
C SER A 29 9.71 9.77 1.26
N TYR A 30 9.87 9.69 -0.06
CA TYR A 30 9.79 8.46 -0.83
C TYR A 30 11.13 8.17 -1.47
N PRO A 31 11.68 6.95 -1.33
CA PRO A 31 12.83 6.52 -2.12
C PRO A 31 12.46 6.50 -3.61
N VAL A 32 13.33 7.07 -4.43
CA VAL A 32 13.18 7.15 -5.88
C VAL A 32 14.51 6.82 -6.53
N SER A 33 14.50 6.01 -7.58
CA SER A 33 15.66 5.91 -8.48
C SER A 33 15.23 6.09 -9.94
N ILE A 34 16.15 6.65 -10.73
CA ILE A 34 16.01 6.81 -12.17
C ILE A 34 17.23 6.17 -12.80
N LYS A 35 17.00 5.18 -13.66
CA LYS A 35 18.06 4.50 -14.39
C LYS A 35 17.91 4.75 -15.88
N GLY A 36 18.94 5.31 -16.49
CA GLY A 36 19.07 5.42 -17.95
C GLY A 36 20.00 4.33 -18.46
N THR A 37 19.59 3.61 -19.51
CA THR A 37 20.42 2.63 -20.19
C THR A 37 20.39 2.92 -21.69
N LEU A 38 21.55 3.16 -22.28
CA LEU A 38 21.70 3.29 -23.72
C LEU A 38 21.95 1.91 -24.33
N CYS A 39 21.00 1.46 -25.14
CA CYS A 39 21.06 0.21 -25.89
C CYS A 39 21.19 0.52 -27.39
N GLU A 40 21.43 -0.49 -28.23
CA GLU A 40 21.41 -0.34 -29.68
C GLU A 40 20.08 0.21 -30.21
N ASP A 41 18.97 -0.21 -29.60
CA ASP A 41 17.60 0.21 -29.94
C ASP A 41 17.22 1.60 -29.41
N GLY A 42 18.13 2.31 -28.70
CA GLY A 42 17.90 3.62 -28.13
C GLY A 42 18.00 3.66 -26.61
N MET A 43 17.51 4.76 -26.02
CA MET A 43 17.57 4.97 -24.58
C MET A 43 16.37 4.33 -23.89
N ARG A 44 16.63 3.54 -22.83
CA ARG A 44 15.64 3.03 -21.89
C ARG A 44 15.71 3.83 -20.60
N ILE A 45 14.59 4.32 -20.12
CA ILE A 45 14.50 5.06 -18.86
C ILE A 45 13.56 4.33 -17.92
N GLU A 46 14.09 3.88 -16.78
CA GLU A 46 13.34 3.24 -15.71
C GLU A 46 13.21 4.20 -14.53
N LEU A 47 11.97 4.39 -14.06
CA LEU A 47 11.67 5.11 -12.82
C LEU A 47 11.22 4.10 -11.77
N SER A 48 11.86 4.10 -10.61
CA SER A 48 11.49 3.24 -9.48
C SER A 48 11.10 4.08 -8.28
N VAL A 49 10.06 3.66 -7.56
CA VAL A 49 9.60 4.30 -6.33
C VAL A 49 9.27 3.24 -5.27
N GLU A 50 9.42 3.63 -3.99
CA GLU A 50 8.92 2.84 -2.86
C GLU A 50 7.87 3.65 -2.09
N VAL A 51 6.69 3.06 -1.92
CA VAL A 51 5.55 3.71 -1.27
C VAL A 51 5.11 2.89 -0.07
N PRO A 52 5.30 3.41 1.16
CA PRO A 52 4.83 2.74 2.37
C PRO A 52 3.33 2.96 2.58
N TYR A 53 2.63 1.89 2.98
CA TYR A 53 1.21 1.90 3.31
C TYR A 53 0.93 0.96 4.49
N SER A 54 -0.31 0.96 5.00
CA SER A 54 -0.80 0.02 5.99
C SER A 54 -1.62 -1.09 5.34
N SER A 55 -1.43 -2.32 5.77
CA SER A 55 -2.26 -3.45 5.39
C SER A 55 -2.82 -4.15 6.62
N THR A 56 -4.09 -4.55 6.56
CA THR A 56 -4.78 -5.32 7.59
C THR A 56 -5.24 -6.64 7.00
N CYS A 57 -4.89 -7.74 7.67
CA CYS A 57 -5.15 -9.08 7.19
C CYS A 57 -6.67 -9.41 7.23
N PRO A 58 -7.28 -9.82 6.10
CA PRO A 58 -8.69 -10.22 6.05
C PRO A 58 -9.02 -11.41 6.95
N CYS A 59 -8.14 -12.42 7.01
CA CYS A 59 -8.34 -13.60 7.87
C CYS A 59 -8.34 -13.21 9.34
N SER A 60 -7.36 -12.41 9.78
CA SER A 60 -7.29 -11.94 11.15
C SER A 60 -8.50 -11.09 11.53
N ALA A 61 -9.00 -10.27 10.61
CA ALA A 61 -10.21 -9.48 10.83
C ALA A 61 -11.46 -10.36 10.98
N ALA A 62 -11.57 -11.44 10.23
CA ALA A 62 -12.68 -12.40 10.38
C ALA A 62 -12.62 -13.13 11.72
N LEU A 63 -11.44 -13.62 12.12
CA LEU A 63 -11.23 -14.32 13.39
C LEU A 63 -11.44 -13.40 14.59
N SER A 64 -10.99 -12.14 14.53
CA SER A 64 -11.24 -11.16 15.58
C SER A 64 -12.74 -10.92 15.80
N ARG A 65 -13.52 -10.79 14.71
CA ARG A 65 -14.99 -10.66 14.81
C ARG A 65 -15.64 -11.90 15.41
N GLN A 66 -15.16 -13.09 15.05
CA GLN A 66 -15.66 -14.34 15.63
C GLN A 66 -15.44 -14.38 17.15
N LEU A 67 -14.25 -14.05 17.61
CA LEU A 67 -13.95 -13.99 19.05
C LEU A 67 -14.84 -12.99 19.79
N ILE A 68 -15.08 -11.81 19.22
CA ILE A 68 -15.99 -10.81 19.78
C ILE A 68 -17.43 -11.35 19.84
N GLN A 69 -17.90 -12.04 18.79
CA GLN A 69 -19.21 -12.68 18.77
C GLN A 69 -19.36 -13.80 19.81
N GLU A 70 -18.33 -14.59 20.01
CA GLU A 70 -18.30 -15.65 21.02
C GLU A 70 -18.34 -15.06 22.43
N GLN A 71 -17.60 -13.95 22.68
CA GLN A 71 -17.63 -13.25 23.96
C GLN A 71 -19.01 -12.61 24.22
N PHE A 72 -19.60 -11.96 23.21
CA PHE A 72 -20.95 -11.42 23.31
C PHE A 72 -21.98 -12.50 23.75
N ARG A 73 -21.90 -13.70 23.18
CA ARG A 73 -22.81 -14.79 23.58
C ARG A 73 -22.62 -15.27 25.02
N LYS A 74 -21.39 -15.16 25.56
CA LYS A 74 -21.13 -15.51 26.96
C LYS A 74 -21.68 -14.45 27.92
N ASP A 75 -21.46 -13.18 27.60
CA ASP A 75 -21.79 -12.06 28.50
C ASP A 75 -23.29 -11.73 28.45
N PHE A 76 -23.97 -12.03 27.34
CA PHE A 76 -25.41 -11.79 27.15
C PHE A 76 -26.18 -13.11 26.92
N ALA A 77 -25.83 -14.18 27.66
CA ALA A 77 -26.36 -15.53 27.43
C ALA A 77 -27.86 -15.68 27.72
N GLU A 78 -28.48 -14.81 28.54
CA GLU A 78 -29.88 -14.93 28.99
C GLU A 78 -30.65 -13.62 28.81
N GLY A 79 -31.76 -13.67 28.08
CA GLY A 79 -32.80 -12.66 28.10
C GLY A 79 -32.80 -11.64 26.96
N LYS A 80 -33.60 -10.59 27.12
CA LYS A 80 -33.61 -9.44 26.22
C LYS A 80 -32.34 -8.61 26.45
N VAL A 81 -31.60 -8.41 25.36
CA VAL A 81 -30.39 -7.58 25.39
C VAL A 81 -30.81 -6.11 25.38
N ASP A 82 -30.35 -5.36 26.37
CA ASP A 82 -30.52 -3.91 26.42
C ASP A 82 -29.50 -3.21 25.52
N ALA A 83 -29.95 -2.24 24.72
CA ALA A 83 -29.10 -1.55 23.76
C ALA A 83 -28.01 -0.70 24.42
N ASP A 84 -28.33 -0.06 25.56
CA ASP A 84 -27.38 0.77 26.31
C ASP A 84 -26.29 -0.11 26.94
N ALA A 85 -26.66 -1.29 27.47
CA ALA A 85 -25.71 -2.24 28.01
C ALA A 85 -24.75 -2.78 26.93
N VAL A 86 -25.24 -3.03 25.71
CA VAL A 86 -24.38 -3.43 24.57
C VAL A 86 -23.47 -2.29 24.14
N PHE A 87 -23.97 -1.07 24.12
CA PHE A 87 -23.16 0.11 23.77
C PHE A 87 -21.98 0.28 24.72
N GLU A 88 -22.23 0.21 26.03
CA GLU A 88 -21.17 0.29 27.04
C GLU A 88 -20.19 -0.89 26.91
N TRP A 89 -20.71 -2.12 26.73
CA TRP A 89 -19.87 -3.31 26.52
C TRP A 89 -18.94 -3.21 25.32
N LEU A 90 -19.41 -2.65 24.20
CA LEU A 90 -18.57 -2.42 23.00
C LEU A 90 -17.43 -1.44 23.25
N GLY A 91 -17.50 -0.62 24.29
CA GLY A 91 -16.46 0.32 24.70
C GLY A 91 -15.42 -0.28 25.66
N THR A 92 -15.56 -1.54 26.07
CA THR A 92 -14.66 -2.20 27.02
C THR A 92 -13.63 -3.09 26.33
N GLU A 93 -12.53 -3.39 27.03
CA GLU A 93 -11.52 -4.35 26.55
C GLU A 93 -12.05 -5.78 26.60
N GLU A 94 -12.96 -6.10 27.51
CA GLU A 94 -13.61 -7.40 27.64
C GLU A 94 -14.56 -7.65 26.48
N GLY A 95 -15.27 -6.63 26.00
CA GLY A 95 -16.20 -6.74 24.88
C GLY A 95 -15.48 -6.83 23.54
N VAL A 96 -14.55 -5.93 23.27
CA VAL A 96 -13.76 -5.92 22.05
C VAL A 96 -12.35 -6.48 22.33
N LEU A 97 -12.32 -7.75 22.78
CA LEU A 97 -11.11 -8.44 23.25
C LEU A 97 -10.11 -8.83 22.15
N ALA A 98 -10.43 -8.63 20.90
CA ALA A 98 -9.58 -9.01 19.78
C ALA A 98 -9.58 -7.95 18.67
N THR A 99 -8.41 -7.71 18.10
CA THR A 99 -8.23 -6.83 16.94
C THR A 99 -7.48 -7.58 15.83
N PRO A 100 -7.74 -7.28 14.55
CA PRO A 100 -6.94 -7.83 13.47
C PRO A 100 -5.51 -7.30 13.53
N HIS A 101 -4.53 -8.13 13.14
CA HIS A 101 -3.19 -7.60 12.96
C HIS A 101 -3.11 -6.71 11.74
N SER A 102 -2.38 -5.63 11.89
CA SER A 102 -2.03 -4.69 10.84
C SER A 102 -0.52 -4.48 10.84
N GLN A 103 0.05 -4.21 9.69
CA GLN A 103 1.47 -4.01 9.54
C GLN A 103 1.77 -2.91 8.53
N ARG A 104 2.97 -2.34 8.66
CA ARG A 104 3.53 -1.53 7.58
C ARG A 104 3.85 -2.42 6.40
N SER A 105 3.57 -1.91 5.21
CA SER A 105 3.80 -2.61 3.96
C SER A 105 4.47 -1.65 2.97
N ILE A 106 5.15 -2.20 1.98
CA ILE A 106 5.89 -1.42 0.99
C ILE A 106 5.49 -1.88 -0.40
N ALA A 107 5.06 -0.95 -1.22
CA ALA A 107 4.92 -1.14 -2.66
C ALA A 107 6.19 -0.63 -3.35
N GLN A 108 6.94 -1.54 -3.96
CA GLN A 108 8.08 -1.24 -4.82
C GLN A 108 7.59 -1.31 -6.26
N VAL A 109 7.66 -0.20 -6.97
CA VAL A 109 7.18 -0.10 -8.35
C VAL A 109 8.29 0.43 -9.24
N ARG A 110 8.55 -0.27 -10.32
CA ARG A 110 9.46 0.10 -11.39
C ARG A 110 8.67 0.20 -12.68
N VAL A 111 8.75 1.34 -13.36
CA VAL A 111 8.11 1.58 -14.65
C VAL A 111 9.15 1.90 -15.71
N LEU A 112 8.97 1.33 -16.90
CA LEU A 112 9.70 1.70 -18.09
C LEU A 112 8.93 2.84 -18.77
N LEU A 113 9.53 4.03 -18.82
CA LEU A 113 8.88 5.22 -19.35
C LEU A 113 8.90 5.23 -20.90
N ASP A 114 7.81 5.75 -21.47
CA ASP A 114 7.85 6.26 -22.83
C ASP A 114 8.44 7.67 -22.81
N HIS A 115 9.74 7.76 -23.17
CA HIS A 115 10.49 9.02 -23.15
C HIS A 115 10.10 10.00 -24.25
N THR A 116 9.19 9.60 -25.14
CA THR A 116 8.63 10.49 -26.17
C THR A 116 7.50 11.38 -25.62
N GLU A 117 7.00 11.09 -24.43
CA GLU A 117 5.93 11.83 -23.78
C GLU A 117 6.45 12.64 -22.58
N GLY A 118 6.58 13.96 -22.76
CA GLY A 118 6.78 14.94 -21.69
C GLY A 118 8.23 15.22 -21.30
N ASP A 119 8.45 16.41 -20.72
CA ASP A 119 9.77 16.96 -20.33
C ASP A 119 10.18 16.63 -18.89
N ALA A 120 9.33 15.96 -18.11
CA ALA A 120 9.57 15.69 -16.69
C ALA A 120 9.23 14.25 -16.30
N PHE A 121 10.01 13.71 -15.35
CA PHE A 121 9.72 12.38 -14.78
C PHE A 121 8.42 12.41 -13.98
N PRO A 122 7.45 11.49 -14.20
CA PRO A 122 6.14 11.47 -13.55
C PRO A 122 6.19 10.93 -12.11
N ILE A 123 7.18 11.34 -11.31
CA ILE A 123 7.43 10.82 -9.96
C ILE A 123 6.22 11.02 -9.06
N THR A 124 5.69 12.24 -9.01
CA THR A 124 4.54 12.59 -8.16
C THR A 124 3.30 11.82 -8.60
N ALA A 125 3.00 11.80 -9.90
CA ALA A 125 1.83 11.11 -10.45
C ALA A 125 1.88 9.60 -10.18
N LEU A 126 3.07 8.97 -10.30
CA LEU A 126 3.25 7.55 -9.99
C LEU A 126 2.99 7.27 -8.51
N ILE A 127 3.57 8.08 -7.60
CA ILE A 127 3.35 7.93 -6.16
C ILE A 127 1.88 8.14 -5.80
N ASP A 128 1.21 9.16 -6.35
CA ASP A 128 -0.20 9.44 -6.11
C ASP A 128 -1.11 8.30 -6.61
N SER A 129 -0.80 7.72 -7.77
CA SER A 129 -1.51 6.56 -8.31
C SER A 129 -1.40 5.34 -7.39
N ILE A 130 -0.20 5.08 -6.86
CA ILE A 130 0.05 3.98 -5.93
C ILE A 130 -0.71 4.20 -4.61
N GLU A 131 -0.61 5.37 -3.99
CA GLU A 131 -1.32 5.68 -2.74
C GLU A 131 -2.83 5.63 -2.94
N GLY A 132 -3.35 6.13 -4.06
CA GLY A 132 -4.76 6.08 -4.43
C GLY A 132 -5.30 4.66 -4.61
N ALA A 133 -4.51 3.76 -5.20
CA ALA A 133 -4.87 2.35 -5.39
C ALA A 133 -4.90 1.58 -4.06
N LEU A 134 -3.95 1.83 -3.16
CA LEU A 134 -3.81 1.14 -1.88
C LEU A 134 -4.69 1.70 -0.77
N LYS A 135 -5.07 2.98 -0.84
CA LYS A 135 -6.03 3.70 0.04
C LYS A 135 -5.63 3.91 1.49
N THR A 136 -4.61 3.27 1.98
CA THR A 136 -4.13 3.36 3.37
C THR A 136 -2.68 3.83 3.45
N PRO A 137 -2.31 5.00 2.85
CA PRO A 137 -0.95 5.50 2.90
C PRO A 137 -0.54 5.81 4.34
N VAL A 138 0.71 5.51 4.69
CA VAL A 138 1.29 5.90 5.99
C VAL A 138 1.20 7.41 6.15
N GLN A 139 0.70 7.86 7.30
CA GLN A 139 0.50 9.27 7.64
C GLN A 139 1.78 9.92 8.18
N THR A 140 1.82 11.24 8.22
CA THR A 140 2.98 12.02 8.71
C THR A 140 2.62 12.85 9.95
N ALA A 141 1.82 13.90 9.77
CA ALA A 141 1.38 14.79 10.85
C ALA A 141 -0.11 14.55 11.09
N VAL A 142 -0.47 14.05 12.26
CA VAL A 142 -1.84 13.64 12.60
C VAL A 142 -2.31 14.24 13.91
N LYS A 143 -3.62 14.44 14.01
CA LYS A 143 -4.35 14.64 15.27
C LYS A 143 -5.11 13.36 15.61
N ARG A 144 -5.68 13.29 16.81
CA ARG A 144 -6.49 12.15 17.26
C ARG A 144 -7.63 11.80 16.30
N VAL A 145 -8.26 12.77 15.68
CA VAL A 145 -9.31 12.56 14.67
C VAL A 145 -8.79 11.89 13.39
N ASP A 146 -7.53 12.11 13.04
CA ASP A 146 -6.89 11.46 11.91
C ASP A 146 -6.52 10.02 12.23
N GLU A 147 -6.10 9.74 13.47
CA GLU A 147 -5.83 8.37 13.94
C GLU A 147 -7.13 7.55 13.95
N GLN A 148 -8.25 8.14 14.39
CA GLN A 148 -9.56 7.51 14.35
C GLN A 148 -9.99 7.19 12.91
N GLU A 149 -9.81 8.13 11.98
CA GLU A 149 -10.08 7.90 10.57
C GLU A 149 -9.17 6.83 9.95
N PHE A 150 -7.90 6.81 10.35
CA PHE A 150 -6.96 5.78 9.87
C PHE A 150 -7.34 4.39 10.37
N ALA A 151 -7.83 4.27 11.61
CA ALA A 151 -8.36 3.02 12.13
C ALA A 151 -9.58 2.54 11.33
N LEU A 152 -10.51 3.46 11.00
CA LEU A 152 -11.68 3.17 10.16
C LEU A 152 -11.25 2.69 8.77
N LEU A 153 -10.33 3.41 8.12
CA LEU A 153 -9.80 3.04 6.80
C LEU A 153 -9.16 1.65 6.80
N ASN A 154 -8.36 1.30 7.81
CA ASN A 154 -7.76 -0.02 7.93
C ASN A 154 -8.83 -1.12 8.07
N GLY A 155 -9.89 -0.87 8.85
CA GLY A 155 -11.01 -1.79 9.02
C GLY A 155 -11.84 -2.00 7.75
N GLN A 156 -11.94 -0.98 6.90
CA GLN A 156 -12.70 -0.99 5.65
C GLN A 156 -11.88 -1.42 4.43
N ASN A 157 -10.56 -1.47 4.56
CA ASN A 157 -9.64 -1.73 3.45
C ASN A 157 -8.76 -2.96 3.70
N LEU A 158 -9.41 -4.07 4.05
CA LEU A 158 -8.73 -5.35 4.24
C LEU A 158 -8.13 -5.84 2.92
N MET A 159 -6.90 -6.36 2.96
CA MET A 159 -6.24 -6.87 1.77
C MET A 159 -5.12 -7.87 2.09
N PHE A 160 -5.00 -8.89 1.26
CA PHE A 160 -3.80 -9.71 1.15
C PHE A 160 -2.74 -9.01 0.27
N CYS A 161 -1.50 -9.48 0.29
CA CYS A 161 -0.46 -8.91 -0.56
C CYS A 161 -0.79 -9.07 -2.05
N GLU A 162 -1.44 -10.15 -2.46
CA GLU A 162 -1.91 -10.39 -3.81
C GLU A 162 -3.01 -9.40 -4.23
N ASP A 163 -3.89 -9.02 -3.31
CA ASP A 163 -4.94 -8.03 -3.58
C ASP A 163 -4.33 -6.64 -3.81
N ALA A 164 -3.34 -6.28 -2.98
CA ALA A 164 -2.60 -5.04 -3.17
C ALA A 164 -1.88 -5.02 -4.54
N ALA A 165 -1.23 -6.12 -4.92
CA ALA A 165 -0.57 -6.24 -6.21
C ALA A 165 -1.55 -6.12 -7.39
N ARG A 166 -2.72 -6.77 -7.32
CA ARG A 166 -3.79 -6.65 -8.34
C ARG A 166 -4.33 -5.23 -8.47
N ARG A 167 -4.54 -4.53 -7.32
CA ARG A 167 -5.00 -3.13 -7.32
C ARG A 167 -3.99 -2.22 -8.00
N LEU A 168 -2.70 -2.41 -7.73
CA LEU A 168 -1.63 -1.65 -8.37
C LEU A 168 -1.56 -1.94 -9.87
N LYS A 169 -1.63 -3.21 -10.29
CA LYS A 169 -1.70 -3.58 -11.71
C LYS A 169 -2.86 -2.86 -12.39
N THR A 170 -4.06 -2.93 -11.82
CA THR A 170 -5.26 -2.27 -12.36
C THR A 170 -5.09 -0.74 -12.48
N ALA A 171 -4.37 -0.11 -11.56
CA ALA A 171 -4.13 1.34 -11.59
C ALA A 171 -3.06 1.75 -12.63
N LEU A 172 -2.08 0.88 -12.89
CA LEU A 172 -0.95 1.19 -13.76
C LEU A 172 -1.17 0.73 -15.22
N ASP A 173 -1.90 -0.36 -15.46
CA ASP A 173 -2.17 -0.90 -16.80
C ASP A 173 -2.71 0.15 -17.80
N PRO A 174 -3.66 1.03 -17.45
CA PRO A 174 -4.22 2.01 -18.40
C PRO A 174 -3.30 3.20 -18.68
N GLN A 175 -2.15 3.32 -18.00
CA GLN A 175 -1.24 4.47 -18.17
C GLN A 175 -0.37 4.27 -19.41
N SER A 176 -0.64 5.06 -20.46
CA SER A 176 0.08 4.97 -21.75
C SER A 176 1.56 5.33 -21.64
N CYS A 177 1.91 6.23 -20.70
CA CYS A 177 3.29 6.64 -20.46
C CYS A 177 4.18 5.55 -19.87
N TYR A 178 3.61 4.42 -19.42
CA TYR A 178 4.37 3.27 -18.94
C TYR A 178 4.36 2.16 -19.99
N LYS A 179 5.46 2.02 -20.74
CA LYS A 179 5.66 0.93 -21.73
C LYS A 179 5.60 -0.43 -21.07
N ASP A 180 6.20 -0.55 -19.89
CA ASP A 180 6.21 -1.75 -19.07
C ASP A 180 6.30 -1.39 -17.59
N PHE A 181 5.97 -2.33 -16.69
CA PHE A 181 6.21 -2.20 -15.27
C PHE A 181 6.46 -3.55 -14.58
N TRP A 182 7.22 -3.46 -13.51
CA TRP A 182 7.38 -4.48 -12.50
C TRP A 182 7.00 -3.89 -11.14
N LEU A 183 6.19 -4.60 -10.38
CA LEU A 183 5.84 -4.22 -9.04
C LEU A 183 5.97 -5.38 -8.07
N ARG A 184 6.44 -5.08 -6.88
CA ARG A 184 6.54 -5.97 -5.74
C ARG A 184 5.85 -5.36 -4.54
N VAL A 185 4.92 -6.09 -3.97
CA VAL A 185 4.27 -5.74 -2.72
C VAL A 185 4.87 -6.59 -1.62
N ASN A 186 5.26 -5.96 -0.52
CA ASN A 186 5.86 -6.61 0.62
C ASN A 186 5.08 -6.23 1.89
N HIS A 187 4.32 -7.15 2.45
CA HIS A 187 3.68 -7.04 3.75
C HIS A 187 4.68 -7.46 4.81
N LEU A 188 5.14 -6.51 5.63
CA LEU A 188 6.08 -6.76 6.72
C LEU A 188 5.32 -7.37 7.89
N GLU A 189 5.16 -8.69 7.83
CA GLU A 189 4.30 -9.45 8.72
C GLU A 189 4.60 -9.22 10.21
N SER A 190 3.54 -9.00 10.99
CA SER A 190 3.61 -8.88 12.45
C SER A 190 3.34 -10.20 13.18
N LEU A 191 2.72 -11.18 12.51
CA LEU A 191 2.41 -12.49 13.06
C LEU A 191 3.51 -13.52 12.78
N HIS A 192 4.10 -13.50 11.58
CA HIS A 192 5.10 -14.47 11.13
C HIS A 192 6.50 -13.85 11.09
N ALA A 193 7.53 -14.69 11.22
CA ALA A 193 8.92 -14.27 11.11
C ALA A 193 9.37 -13.99 9.65
N HIS A 194 8.50 -14.22 8.68
CA HIS A 194 8.73 -13.95 7.26
C HIS A 194 7.65 -13.01 6.72
N ASN A 195 7.96 -12.32 5.66
CA ASN A 195 7.03 -11.40 5.00
C ASN A 195 6.21 -12.11 3.93
N ALA A 196 5.00 -11.60 3.65
CA ALA A 196 4.23 -12.01 2.49
C ALA A 196 4.56 -11.10 1.31
N VAL A 197 4.86 -11.70 0.14
CA VAL A 197 5.32 -10.99 -1.04
C VAL A 197 4.50 -11.41 -2.25
N ALA A 198 4.06 -10.44 -3.05
CA ALA A 198 3.46 -10.64 -4.36
C ALA A 198 4.19 -9.80 -5.41
N ILE A 199 4.44 -10.39 -6.58
CA ILE A 199 5.10 -9.74 -7.71
C ILE A 199 4.19 -9.83 -8.92
N VAL A 200 4.06 -8.72 -9.66
CA VAL A 200 3.26 -8.63 -10.88
C VAL A 200 3.99 -7.75 -11.89
N THR A 201 3.82 -8.07 -13.16
CA THR A 201 4.34 -7.28 -14.30
C THR A 201 3.20 -6.88 -15.24
N LYS A 202 3.48 -6.00 -16.18
CA LYS A 202 2.54 -5.63 -17.25
C LYS A 202 2.32 -6.76 -18.27
N GLU A 203 3.23 -7.74 -18.32
CA GLU A 203 3.19 -8.89 -19.24
C GLU A 203 3.42 -8.49 -20.71
N VAL A 204 4.37 -7.59 -20.94
CA VAL A 204 4.81 -7.18 -22.28
C VAL A 204 5.83 -8.18 -22.82
N ASP A 205 5.74 -8.55 -24.09
CA ASP A 205 6.70 -9.44 -24.73
C ASP A 205 8.12 -8.89 -24.64
N GLY A 206 9.06 -9.69 -24.10
CA GLY A 206 10.44 -9.28 -23.85
C GLY A 206 10.61 -8.25 -22.72
N GLY A 207 9.55 -7.99 -21.94
CA GLY A 207 9.54 -7.06 -20.82
C GLY A 207 10.03 -7.65 -19.50
N TYR A 208 9.61 -7.04 -18.39
CA TYR A 208 9.95 -7.50 -17.05
C TYR A 208 9.39 -8.89 -16.75
N LEU A 209 10.19 -9.71 -16.08
CA LEU A 209 9.76 -11.00 -15.56
C LEU A 209 9.23 -10.86 -14.14
N PRO A 210 8.22 -11.66 -13.71
CA PRO A 210 7.65 -11.61 -12.35
C PRO A 210 8.55 -12.34 -11.32
N ILE A 211 9.82 -11.99 -11.30
CA ILE A 211 10.85 -12.55 -10.39
C ILE A 211 11.34 -11.47 -9.42
N PRO A 212 11.85 -11.86 -8.21
CA PRO A 212 12.39 -10.95 -7.21
C PRO A 212 13.52 -10.04 -7.69
#